data_4e444b054403ad1ec1e6a632f8c68007
#
_entry.id   4e444b054403ad1ec1e6a632f8c68007
#
_cell.length_a   1.000
_cell.length_b   1.000
_cell.length_c   1.000
_cell.angle_alpha   90.00
_cell.angle_beta   90.00
_cell.angle_gamma   90.00
#
_symmetry.space_group_name_H-M   'P 1'
#
loop_
_entity.id
_entity.type
_entity.pdbx_description
1 polymer ?
#
loop_
_entity_poly.entity_id
_entity_poly.type
_entity_poly.pdbx_seq_one_letter_code
_entity_poly.pdbx_strand_id
1 'polypeptide(L)'
;RSYYVSCLSTCPYVYNDLFKQKFEYEEEVLREIGRVTAILHEHGYAHKDYGRENILFQKVPGGIKLEIVDLNRMFIGTIGMKAGCKNFERLPATPQMHRWMAEEYAKVRGFDAEKCFELMVSYRSTQPGKINNLY
;
A
#
# COMPACT_ATOMS: atom_id res chain seq x y z
N ARG A 1 7.01 13.93 -6.48
CA ARG A 1 7.34 13.77 -6.85
C ARG A 1 7.79 12.89 -6.98
N SER A 2 8.19 12.62 -6.66
CA SER A 2 8.79 11.69 -7.30
C SER A 2 9.00 10.50 -6.60
N TYR A 3 8.94 9.44 -7.31
CA TYR A 3 9.16 8.15 -6.79
C TYR A 3 10.44 7.69 -7.40
N TYR A 4 11.49 7.62 -6.64
CA TYR A 4 12.74 7.19 -7.20
C TYR A 4 13.35 6.15 -6.31
N VAL A 5 14.22 5.35 -6.89
CA VAL A 5 14.93 4.34 -6.16
C VAL A 5 16.19 4.97 -5.60
N SER A 6 16.46 4.70 -4.35
CA SER A 6 17.65 5.23 -3.71
C SER A 6 18.33 4.11 -2.96
N CYS A 7 19.65 4.08 -3.03
CA CYS A 7 20.40 3.11 -2.25
C CYS A 7 20.35 3.43 -0.78
N LEU A 8 20.21 4.70 -0.46
CA LEU A 8 20.16 5.14 0.93
C LEU A 8 18.84 5.84 1.16
N SER A 9 17.94 5.12 1.79
CA SER A 9 16.66 5.69 2.13
C SER A 9 16.80 6.55 3.37
N THR A 10 16.10 7.68 3.39
CA THR A 10 16.04 8.52 4.58
C THR A 10 14.87 8.14 5.47
N CYS A 11 14.03 7.22 5.03
CA CYS A 11 12.88 6.78 5.82
C CYS A 11 13.32 5.70 6.79
N PRO A 12 13.14 5.90 8.10
CA PRO A 12 13.65 4.96 9.09
C PRO A 12 12.81 3.71 9.28
N TYR A 13 11.59 3.68 8.78
CA TYR A 13 10.68 2.55 9.03
C TYR A 13 10.21 1.93 7.74
N VAL A 14 9.99 0.60 7.80
CA VAL A 14 9.35 -0.12 6.70
C VAL A 14 7.94 -0.49 7.13
N TYR A 15 7.10 -0.82 6.16
CA TYR A 15 5.71 -1.16 6.43
C TYR A 15 5.58 -2.21 7.54
N ASN A 16 6.48 -3.19 7.54
CA ASN A 16 6.42 -4.26 8.53
C ASN A 16 6.56 -3.76 9.97
N ASP A 17 7.18 -2.60 10.15
CA ASP A 17 7.32 -2.04 11.49
C ASP A 17 6.00 -1.64 12.10
N LEU A 18 4.96 -1.48 11.29
CA LEU A 18 3.63 -1.18 11.82
C LEU A 18 3.12 -2.29 12.73
N PHE A 19 3.68 -3.49 12.61
CA PHE A 19 3.27 -4.62 13.42
C PHE A 19 4.22 -4.90 14.57
N LYS A 20 5.34 -4.19 14.62
CA LYS A 20 6.33 -4.38 15.66
C LYS A 20 6.19 -3.37 16.78
N GLN A 21 5.64 -2.22 16.48
CA GLN A 21 5.43 -1.19 17.47
C GLN A 21 4.25 -0.35 17.05
N LYS A 22 3.73 0.44 17.99
CA LYS A 22 2.56 1.25 17.73
C LYS A 22 2.98 2.62 17.25
N PHE A 23 2.29 3.11 16.21
CA PHE A 23 2.51 4.45 15.69
C PHE A 23 1.22 5.25 15.85
N GLU A 24 1.35 6.44 16.42
CA GLU A 24 0.18 7.31 16.59
C GLU A 24 -0.38 7.77 15.26
N TYR A 25 0.47 7.80 14.23
CA TYR A 25 0.06 8.26 12.92
C TYR A 25 -0.17 7.10 11.95
N GLU A 26 -0.51 5.94 12.49
CA GLU A 26 -0.72 4.75 11.67
C GLU A 26 -1.76 4.99 10.58
N GLU A 27 -2.87 5.63 10.93
CA GLU A 27 -3.90 5.90 9.95
C GLU A 27 -3.37 6.74 8.80
N GLU A 28 -2.59 7.77 9.12
CA GLU A 28 -2.02 8.62 8.07
C GLU A 28 -1.12 7.81 7.14
N VAL A 29 -0.35 6.88 7.70
CA VAL A 29 0.54 6.05 6.89
C VAL A 29 -0.26 5.19 5.92
N LEU A 30 -1.29 4.51 6.44
CA LEU A 30 -2.08 3.63 5.59
C LEU A 30 -2.83 4.41 4.52
N ARG A 31 -3.37 5.57 4.87
CA ARG A 31 -4.06 6.39 3.87
C ARG A 31 -3.10 6.87 2.79
N GLU A 32 -1.88 7.24 3.18
CA GLU A 32 -0.90 7.69 2.20
C GLU A 32 -0.49 6.55 1.27
N ILE A 33 -0.36 5.34 1.81
CA ILE A 33 -0.05 4.18 0.99
C ILE A 33 -1.13 3.97 -0.07
N GLY A 34 -2.39 4.05 0.34
CA GLY A 34 -3.48 3.91 -0.62
C GLY A 34 -3.44 4.99 -1.68
N ARG A 35 -3.18 6.22 -1.28
CA ARG A 35 -3.15 7.35 -2.21
C ARG A 35 -2.00 7.22 -3.21
N VAL A 36 -0.81 6.93 -2.72
CA VAL A 36 0.36 6.83 -3.60
C VAL A 36 0.24 5.65 -4.55
N THR A 37 -0.24 4.52 -4.03
CA THR A 37 -0.44 3.36 -4.88
C THR A 37 -1.44 3.65 -5.99
N ALA A 38 -2.51 4.38 -5.65
CA ALA A 38 -3.50 4.75 -6.65
C ALA A 38 -2.88 5.63 -7.73
N ILE A 39 -2.03 6.57 -7.34
CA ILE A 39 -1.38 7.44 -8.30
C ILE A 39 -0.50 6.63 -9.25
N LEU A 40 0.25 5.67 -8.72
CA LEU A 40 1.07 4.81 -9.56
C LEU A 40 0.20 4.06 -10.56
N HIS A 41 -0.91 3.50 -10.08
CA HIS A 41 -1.80 2.74 -10.96
C HIS A 41 -2.45 3.62 -12.01
N GLU A 42 -2.75 4.88 -11.68
CA GLU A 42 -3.31 5.79 -12.66
C GLU A 42 -2.32 6.08 -13.77
N HIS A 43 -1.03 6.00 -13.47
CA HIS A 43 0.01 6.19 -14.47
C HIS A 43 0.42 4.87 -15.14
N GLY A 44 -0.26 3.78 -14.82
CA GLY A 44 0.01 2.51 -15.49
C GLY A 44 1.12 1.69 -14.88
N TYR A 45 1.50 1.95 -13.64
CA TYR A 45 2.57 1.22 -12.98
C TYR A 45 2.06 0.45 -11.78
N ALA A 46 2.47 -0.80 -11.66
CA ALA A 46 2.17 -1.61 -10.49
C ALA A 46 3.42 -2.40 -10.11
N HIS A 47 3.75 -2.37 -8.83
CA HIS A 47 4.92 -3.08 -8.32
C HIS A 47 4.57 -4.57 -8.21
N LYS A 48 5.29 -5.41 -8.91
CA LYS A 48 4.96 -6.84 -8.94
C LYS A 48 5.20 -7.54 -7.60
N ASP A 49 6.16 -7.06 -6.84
CA ASP A 49 6.48 -7.63 -5.54
C ASP A 49 6.14 -6.70 -4.40
N TYR A 50 5.01 -6.03 -4.51
CA TYR A 50 4.60 -5.00 -3.56
C TYR A 50 4.34 -5.62 -2.18
N GLY A 51 5.36 -5.62 -1.36
CA GLY A 51 5.28 -6.28 -0.07
C GLY A 51 5.72 -5.38 1.06
N ARG A 52 5.67 -5.94 2.26
CA ARG A 52 5.88 -5.15 3.47
C ARG A 52 7.29 -4.62 3.64
N GLU A 53 8.23 -5.10 2.85
CA GLU A 53 9.60 -4.60 2.95
C GLU A 53 9.94 -3.64 1.83
N ASN A 54 9.00 -3.37 0.94
CA ASN A 54 9.21 -2.49 -0.19
C ASN A 54 8.66 -1.09 0.03
N ILE A 55 7.94 -0.86 1.13
CA ILE A 55 7.35 0.42 1.43
C ILE A 55 7.99 0.97 2.70
N LEU A 56 8.63 2.12 2.58
CA LEU A 56 9.25 2.77 3.72
C LEU A 56 8.51 4.07 4.00
N PHE A 57 8.52 4.49 5.27
CA PHE A 57 7.78 5.69 5.62
C PHE A 57 8.47 6.47 6.73
N GLN A 58 8.07 7.73 6.84
CA GLN A 58 8.57 8.62 7.86
C GLN A 58 7.55 9.72 8.08
N LYS A 59 7.31 10.04 9.35
CA LYS A 59 6.47 11.19 9.67
C LYS A 59 7.27 12.46 9.46
N VAL A 60 6.72 13.37 8.69
CA VAL A 60 7.38 14.65 8.41
C VAL A 60 6.39 15.77 8.69
N PRO A 61 6.87 17.00 8.83
CA PRO A 61 5.95 18.12 8.95
C PRO A 61 5.03 18.17 7.74
N GLY A 62 3.74 18.18 8.00
CA GLY A 62 2.78 18.25 6.92
C GLY A 62 2.26 16.92 6.44
N GLY A 63 2.79 15.79 6.94
CA GLY A 63 2.24 14.51 6.51
C GLY A 63 3.20 13.35 6.63
N ILE A 64 3.12 12.45 5.67
CA ILE A 64 3.90 11.23 5.66
C ILE A 64 4.74 11.20 4.39
N LYS A 65 6.01 10.90 4.54
CA LYS A 65 6.90 10.66 3.41
C LYS A 65 6.94 9.16 3.17
N LEU A 66 6.70 8.77 1.93
CA LEU A 66 6.77 7.37 1.53
C LEU A 66 7.86 7.16 0.50
N GLU A 67 8.51 6.01 0.60
CA GLU A 67 9.43 5.57 -0.44
C GLU A 67 9.09 4.14 -0.80
N ILE A 68 9.00 3.88 -2.09
CA ILE A 68 8.77 2.53 -2.59
C ILE A 68 10.05 2.10 -3.28
N VAL A 69 10.59 0.98 -2.83
CA VAL A 69 11.90 0.55 -3.30
C VAL A 69 11.79 -0.76 -4.05
N ASP A 70 12.92 -1.16 -4.66
CA ASP A 70 13.01 -2.43 -5.40
C ASP A 70 12.07 -2.44 -6.60
N LEU A 71 12.21 -1.41 -7.43
CA LEU A 71 11.31 -1.20 -8.55
C LEU A 71 11.68 -1.99 -9.80
N ASN A 72 12.55 -3.01 -9.67
CA ASN A 72 12.96 -3.82 -10.81
C ASN A 72 11.81 -4.56 -11.45
N ARG A 73 10.79 -4.87 -10.67
CA ARG A 73 9.70 -5.69 -11.16
C ARG A 73 8.42 -4.89 -11.18
N MET A 74 8.37 -3.97 -12.11
CA MET A 74 7.18 -3.15 -12.31
C MET A 74 6.40 -3.66 -13.50
N PHE A 75 5.08 -3.76 -13.31
CA PHE A 75 4.17 -3.98 -14.42
C PHE A 75 3.84 -2.62 -15.03
N ILE A 76 3.82 -2.55 -16.35
CA ILE A 76 3.46 -1.31 -17.04
C ILE A 76 2.27 -1.61 -17.95
N GLY A 77 1.18 -0.89 -17.76
CA GLY A 77 -0.01 -1.08 -18.55
C GLY A 77 -1.23 -0.54 -17.85
N THR A 78 -2.40 -0.90 -18.34
CA THR A 78 -3.65 -0.47 -17.75
C THR A 78 -3.97 -1.34 -16.55
N ILE A 79 -4.27 -0.70 -15.42
CA ILE A 79 -4.55 -1.41 -14.18
C ILE A 79 -5.98 -1.10 -13.76
N GLY A 80 -6.84 -2.11 -13.85
CA GLY A 80 -8.23 -1.95 -13.47
C GLY A 80 -8.43 -2.08 -11.97
N MET A 81 -9.69 -2.03 -11.54
CA MET A 81 -9.99 -2.05 -10.12
C MET A 81 -9.56 -3.37 -9.47
N LYS A 82 -9.87 -4.49 -10.09
CA LYS A 82 -9.53 -5.78 -9.49
C LYS A 82 -8.03 -5.97 -9.41
N ALA A 83 -7.33 -5.71 -10.53
CA ALA A 83 -5.88 -5.87 -10.53
C ALA A 83 -5.22 -4.90 -9.56
N GLY A 84 -5.75 -3.69 -9.46
CA GLY A 84 -5.19 -2.71 -8.56
C GLY A 84 -5.37 -3.11 -7.11
N CYS A 85 -6.55 -3.55 -6.74
CA CYS A 85 -6.78 -3.98 -5.36
C CYS A 85 -5.98 -5.24 -5.03
N LYS A 86 -5.78 -6.10 -6.02
CA LYS A 86 -4.96 -7.29 -5.82
C LYS A 86 -3.51 -6.95 -5.55
N ASN A 87 -3.06 -5.81 -6.01
CA ASN A 87 -1.67 -5.40 -5.81
C ASN A 87 -1.34 -5.23 -4.33
N PHE A 88 -2.35 -5.12 -3.46
CA PHE A 88 -2.15 -5.00 -2.02
C PHE A 88 -2.09 -6.35 -1.31
N GLU A 89 -2.22 -7.46 -2.04
CA GLU A 89 -2.45 -8.76 -1.41
C GLU A 89 -1.30 -9.23 -0.54
N ARG A 90 -0.09 -8.78 -0.80
CA ARG A 90 1.06 -9.21 -0.03
C ARG A 90 1.32 -8.34 1.20
N LEU A 91 0.56 -7.26 1.36
CA LEU A 91 0.71 -6.40 2.52
C LEU A 91 -0.18 -6.91 3.63
N PRO A 92 0.40 -7.38 4.74
CA PRO A 92 -0.43 -7.80 5.86
C PRO A 92 -1.19 -6.61 6.41
N ALA A 93 -2.45 -6.80 6.73
CA ALA A 93 -3.27 -5.68 7.17
C ALA A 93 -4.48 -6.21 7.92
N THR A 94 -4.88 -5.47 8.94
CA THR A 94 -6.14 -5.73 9.59
C THR A 94 -7.26 -5.16 8.72
N PRO A 95 -8.52 -5.53 8.99
CA PRO A 95 -9.61 -4.94 8.22
C PRO A 95 -9.64 -3.42 8.29
N GLN A 96 -9.32 -2.84 9.44
CA GLN A 96 -9.30 -1.39 9.56
C GLN A 96 -8.20 -0.78 8.67
N MET A 97 -7.04 -1.42 8.63
CA MET A 97 -5.96 -0.94 7.78
C MET A 97 -6.38 -1.00 6.31
N HIS A 98 -7.03 -2.08 5.91
CA HIS A 98 -7.54 -2.17 4.54
C HIS A 98 -8.56 -1.07 4.26
N ARG A 99 -9.40 -0.76 5.24
CA ARG A 99 -10.40 0.29 5.06
C ARG A 99 -9.73 1.63 4.77
N TRP A 100 -8.73 1.98 5.55
CA TRP A 100 -8.03 3.24 5.33
C TRP A 100 -7.39 3.29 3.95
N MET A 101 -6.73 2.20 3.55
CA MET A 101 -6.09 2.18 2.23
C MET A 101 -7.13 2.23 1.12
N ALA A 102 -8.22 1.50 1.28
CA ALA A 102 -9.24 1.43 0.24
C ALA A 102 -9.92 2.79 0.03
N GLU A 103 -10.17 3.52 1.11
CA GLU A 103 -10.83 4.81 0.99
C GLU A 103 -10.00 5.79 0.15
N GLU A 104 -8.71 5.86 0.43
CA GLU A 104 -7.87 6.77 -0.34
C GLU A 104 -7.61 6.26 -1.75
N TYR A 105 -7.43 4.95 -1.89
CA TYR A 105 -7.22 4.37 -3.20
C TYR A 105 -8.42 4.64 -4.12
N ALA A 106 -9.60 4.39 -3.61
CA ALA A 106 -10.81 4.58 -4.40
C ALA A 106 -11.02 6.05 -4.76
N LYS A 107 -10.70 6.93 -3.83
CA LYS A 107 -10.87 8.37 -4.07
C LYS A 107 -10.04 8.82 -5.27
N VAL A 108 -8.79 8.41 -5.32
CA VAL A 108 -7.90 8.80 -6.41
C VAL A 108 -8.31 8.14 -7.73
N ARG A 109 -8.70 6.86 -7.66
CA ARG A 109 -9.03 6.12 -8.86
C ARG A 109 -10.44 6.37 -9.37
N GLY A 110 -11.29 6.98 -8.56
CA GLY A 110 -12.69 7.18 -8.94
C GLY A 110 -13.52 5.91 -8.83
N PHE A 111 -13.12 5.01 -7.94
CA PHE A 111 -13.82 3.75 -7.73
C PHE A 111 -14.70 3.84 -6.49
N ASP A 112 -15.54 2.82 -6.30
CA ASP A 112 -16.34 2.70 -5.10
C ASP A 112 -15.48 2.17 -3.95
N ALA A 113 -15.44 2.92 -2.84
CA ALA A 113 -14.54 2.57 -1.73
C ALA A 113 -14.92 1.24 -1.11
N GLU A 114 -16.22 0.96 -1.00
CA GLU A 114 -16.66 -0.29 -0.39
C GLU A 114 -16.22 -1.49 -1.22
N LYS A 115 -16.34 -1.39 -2.54
CA LYS A 115 -15.90 -2.47 -3.41
C LYS A 115 -14.40 -2.67 -3.35
N CYS A 116 -13.64 -1.59 -3.29
CA CYS A 116 -12.19 -1.72 -3.15
C CYS A 116 -11.84 -2.41 -1.84
N PHE A 117 -12.50 -2.03 -0.77
CA PHE A 117 -12.27 -2.67 0.52
C PHE A 117 -12.56 -4.17 0.46
N GLU A 118 -13.70 -4.53 -0.10
CA GLU A 118 -14.08 -5.94 -0.19
C GLU A 118 -13.08 -6.74 -1.02
N LEU A 119 -12.61 -6.15 -2.12
CA LEU A 119 -11.64 -6.83 -2.96
C LEU A 119 -10.30 -7.01 -2.26
N MET A 120 -9.84 -5.98 -1.56
CA MET A 120 -8.57 -6.07 -0.86
C MET A 120 -8.61 -7.14 0.21
N VAL A 121 -9.69 -7.20 0.99
CA VAL A 121 -9.84 -8.22 2.02
C VAL A 121 -9.91 -9.60 1.39
N SER A 122 -10.66 -9.72 0.31
CA SER A 122 -10.82 -11.00 -0.36
C SER A 122 -9.48 -11.54 -0.86
N TYR A 123 -8.70 -10.70 -1.53
CA TYR A 123 -7.42 -11.16 -2.06
C TYR A 123 -6.45 -11.50 -0.94
N ARG A 124 -6.46 -10.73 0.13
CA ARG A 124 -5.59 -11.02 1.26
C ARG A 124 -5.92 -12.37 1.89
N SER A 125 -7.19 -12.68 2.00
CA SER A 125 -7.61 -13.90 2.66
C SER A 125 -7.27 -15.15 1.84
N THR A 126 -6.97 -15.01 0.55
CA THR A 126 -6.63 -16.15 -0.29
C THR A 126 -5.13 -16.38 -0.41
N GLN A 127 -4.32 -15.53 0.22
CA GLN A 127 -2.87 -15.66 0.11
C GLN A 127 -2.37 -16.90 0.84
N PRO A 128 -1.50 -17.69 0.19
CA PRO A 128 -0.90 -18.83 0.86
C PRO A 128 -0.06 -18.34 2.05
N GLY A 129 -0.12 -19.08 3.13
CA GLY A 129 0.68 -18.73 4.30
C GLY A 129 0.23 -17.49 5.01
N LYS A 130 -0.99 -17.04 4.77
CA LYS A 130 -1.49 -15.86 5.42
C LYS A 130 -1.48 -16.00 6.93
N ILE A 131 -1.41 -14.87 7.59
CA ILE A 131 -1.38 -14.84 9.05
C ILE A 131 -2.81 -14.78 9.56
N ASN A 132 -3.22 -15.85 10.20
CA ASN A 132 -4.61 -15.94 10.63
C ASN A 132 -4.98 -14.94 11.69
N ASN A 133 -4.03 -14.60 12.53
CA ASN A 133 -4.35 -13.69 13.63
C ASN A 133 -4.39 -12.23 13.24
N LEU A 134 -4.27 -11.92 11.96
CA LEU A 134 -4.44 -10.56 11.50
C LEU A 134 -5.91 -10.22 11.24
N TYR A 135 -6.74 -11.24 11.13
CA TYR A 135 -8.16 -11.01 10.86
C TYR A 135 -9.01 -11.68 11.89
#